data_47bc7e8dbc0180f6f7f6617a65692a92
#
_entry.id   47bc7e8dbc0180f6f7f6617a65692a92
#
_cell.length_a   1.000
_cell.length_b   1.000
_cell.length_c   1.000
_cell.angle_alpha   90.00
_cell.angle_beta   90.00
_cell.angle_gamma   90.00
#
_symmetry.space_group_name_H-M   'P 1'
#
loop_
_entity.id
_entity.type
_entity.pdbx_description
1 polymer ?
#
loop_
_entity_poly.entity_id
_entity_poly.type
_entity_poly.pdbx_seq_one_letter_code
_entity_poly.pdbx_strand_id
1 'polypeptide(L)'
;IIFPPKRSKLFESFYEDLIVDYEPLSNRDEYQPSAIMYICGGASSSHPYVQELVEWREKQGYIVYLIPESEAGSSANSIKSFLQNIMVDFDNPPEIVGLIGDTSGSYSIPHFTYGSGATDVEYSYLSGNDFLPEIFIGRISVNSSSDIANLVNKTLTYEKAAHQGNWWFERAALVGDPSDSG
;
A
#
# COMPACT_ATOMS: atom_id res chain seq x y z
N ILE A 1 -2.84 -19.48 -9.89
CA ILE A 1 -2.99 -18.01 -9.85
C ILE A 1 -4.50 -17.74 -9.87
N ILE A 2 -5.03 -17.16 -8.80
CA ILE A 2 -6.41 -16.67 -8.77
C ILE A 2 -6.32 -15.22 -9.26
N PHE A 3 -6.66 -14.98 -10.51
CA PHE A 3 -6.79 -13.60 -10.99
C PHE A 3 -8.10 -13.01 -10.47
N PRO A 4 -8.11 -11.77 -10.02
CA PRO A 4 -9.35 -11.05 -9.77
C PRO A 4 -10.21 -11.01 -11.05
N PRO A 5 -11.52 -10.88 -10.94
CA PRO A 5 -12.45 -10.95 -12.08
C PRO A 5 -12.20 -9.87 -13.14
N LYS A 6 -11.50 -8.80 -12.79
CA LYS A 6 -11.01 -7.76 -13.71
C LYS A 6 -9.52 -7.54 -13.52
N ARG A 7 -8.82 -7.20 -14.60
CA ARG A 7 -7.39 -6.91 -14.55
C ARG A 7 -7.13 -5.52 -13.96
N SER A 8 -6.02 -5.38 -13.25
CA SER A 8 -5.49 -4.11 -12.78
C SER A 8 -4.67 -3.44 -13.88
N LYS A 9 -5.02 -2.20 -14.22
CA LYS A 9 -4.22 -1.41 -15.15
C LYS A 9 -2.84 -1.04 -14.57
N LEU A 10 -2.75 -0.92 -13.25
CA LEU A 10 -1.49 -0.61 -12.57
C LEU A 10 -0.48 -1.76 -12.72
N PHE A 11 -0.95 -3.01 -12.67
CA PHE A 11 -0.12 -4.19 -12.85
C PHE A 11 0.14 -4.54 -14.33
N GLU A 12 -0.58 -3.95 -15.27
CA GLU A 12 -0.44 -4.26 -16.70
C GLU A 12 1.00 -4.03 -17.19
N SER A 13 1.55 -2.84 -16.94
CA SER A 13 2.94 -2.53 -17.34
C SER A 13 3.95 -3.41 -16.63
N PHE A 14 3.68 -3.79 -15.39
CA PHE A 14 4.53 -4.70 -14.64
C PHE A 14 4.50 -6.12 -15.25
N TYR A 15 3.34 -6.59 -15.68
CA TYR A 15 3.22 -7.89 -16.33
C TYR A 15 3.82 -7.90 -17.75
N GLU A 16 3.70 -6.80 -18.51
CA GLU A 16 4.36 -6.64 -19.79
C GLU A 16 5.88 -6.79 -19.70
N ASP A 17 6.48 -6.30 -18.61
CA ASP A 17 7.93 -6.39 -18.39
C ASP A 17 8.39 -7.76 -17.88
N LEU A 18 7.54 -8.51 -17.18
CA LEU A 18 7.92 -9.76 -16.52
C LEU A 18 7.47 -11.04 -17.24
N ILE A 19 6.37 -11.00 -17.97
CA ILE A 19 5.76 -12.18 -18.56
C ILE A 19 6.02 -12.19 -20.07
N VAL A 20 6.75 -13.19 -20.53
CA VAL A 20 6.98 -13.38 -21.97
C VAL A 20 5.65 -13.68 -22.66
N ASP A 21 5.43 -13.04 -23.83
CA ASP A 21 4.19 -13.16 -24.60
C ASP A 21 2.92 -12.69 -23.85
N TYR A 22 3.04 -11.75 -22.90
CA TYR A 22 1.90 -11.13 -22.26
C TYR A 22 1.12 -10.26 -23.24
N GLU A 23 -0.17 -10.50 -23.34
CA GLU A 23 -1.07 -9.69 -24.19
C GLU A 23 -1.89 -8.73 -23.30
N PRO A 24 -1.65 -7.40 -23.38
CA PRO A 24 -2.44 -6.42 -22.67
C PRO A 24 -3.89 -6.37 -23.17
N LEU A 25 -4.82 -5.95 -22.31
CA LEU A 25 -6.21 -5.79 -22.72
C LEU A 25 -6.38 -4.61 -23.68
N SER A 26 -7.09 -4.84 -24.77
CA SER A 26 -7.35 -3.82 -25.78
C SER A 26 -8.45 -2.82 -25.38
N ASN A 27 -9.32 -3.20 -24.44
CA ASN A 27 -10.46 -2.41 -24.01
C ASN A 27 -10.30 -1.91 -22.56
N ARG A 28 -10.42 -0.59 -22.34
CA ARG A 28 -10.32 0.04 -21.02
C ARG A 28 -11.42 -0.39 -20.06
N ASP A 29 -12.59 -0.78 -20.56
CA ASP A 29 -13.73 -1.19 -19.73
C ASP A 29 -13.54 -2.57 -19.08
N GLU A 30 -12.47 -3.28 -19.46
CA GLU A 30 -12.10 -4.59 -18.89
C GLU A 30 -11.20 -4.47 -17.66
N TYR A 31 -10.67 -3.27 -17.38
CA TYR A 31 -9.91 -3.01 -16.18
C TYR A 31 -10.81 -2.64 -15.01
N GLN A 32 -10.37 -3.03 -13.81
CA GLN A 32 -11.04 -2.56 -12.58
C GLN A 32 -10.73 -1.07 -12.34
N PRO A 33 -11.62 -0.32 -11.69
CA PRO A 33 -11.27 0.97 -11.10
C PRO A 33 -10.13 0.80 -10.09
N SER A 34 -9.16 1.71 -10.10
CA SER A 34 -8.03 1.64 -9.17
C SER A 34 -8.50 1.74 -7.72
N ALA A 35 -8.02 0.84 -6.87
CA ALA A 35 -8.42 0.75 -5.48
C ALA A 35 -7.20 0.74 -4.53
N ILE A 36 -7.33 1.44 -3.42
CA ILE A 36 -6.34 1.51 -2.33
C ILE A 36 -7.00 1.01 -1.05
N MET A 37 -6.29 0.19 -0.29
CA MET A 37 -6.69 -0.18 1.07
C MET A 37 -5.68 0.37 2.07
N TYR A 38 -6.19 0.96 3.16
CA TYR A 38 -5.38 1.28 4.32
C TYR A 38 -5.77 0.36 5.48
N ILE A 39 -4.81 -0.42 5.97
CA ILE A 39 -4.94 -1.17 7.23
C ILE A 39 -4.35 -0.30 8.33
N CYS A 40 -5.16 0.00 9.34
CA CYS A 40 -4.88 1.02 10.34
C CYS A 40 -4.66 0.41 11.72
N GLY A 41 -3.46 0.57 12.27
CA GLY A 41 -3.13 0.10 13.61
C GLY A 41 -3.81 0.93 14.70
N GLY A 42 -4.28 0.26 15.76
CA GLY A 42 -4.95 0.90 16.90
C GLY A 42 -6.12 1.79 16.48
N ALA A 43 -6.16 3.03 16.97
CA ALA A 43 -7.21 4.00 16.67
C ALA A 43 -6.88 4.91 15.47
N SER A 44 -5.87 4.59 14.66
CA SER A 44 -5.42 5.48 13.58
C SER A 44 -6.46 5.64 12.46
N SER A 45 -7.35 4.67 12.25
CA SER A 45 -8.44 4.76 11.26
C SER A 45 -9.40 5.93 11.50
N SER A 46 -9.64 6.30 12.75
CA SER A 46 -10.50 7.43 13.11
C SER A 46 -9.77 8.77 13.22
N HIS A 47 -8.45 8.80 12.93
CA HIS A 47 -7.66 10.01 13.06
C HIS A 47 -8.00 11.02 11.93
N PRO A 48 -8.23 12.33 12.24
CA PRO A 48 -8.66 13.30 11.26
C PRO A 48 -7.74 13.41 10.02
N TYR A 49 -6.43 13.33 10.22
CA TYR A 49 -5.48 13.36 9.10
C TYR A 49 -5.52 12.10 8.23
N VAL A 50 -5.84 10.94 8.81
CA VAL A 50 -6.06 9.72 8.01
C VAL A 50 -7.32 9.88 7.16
N GLN A 51 -8.38 10.46 7.72
CA GLN A 51 -9.59 10.78 6.96
C GLN A 51 -9.30 11.77 5.82
N GLU A 52 -8.48 12.80 6.07
CA GLU A 52 -8.05 13.74 5.03
C GLU A 52 -7.25 13.05 3.90
N LEU A 53 -6.39 12.09 4.25
CA LEU A 53 -5.68 11.28 3.26
C LEU A 53 -6.65 10.44 2.42
N VAL A 54 -7.64 9.80 3.04
CA VAL A 54 -8.69 9.04 2.36
C VAL A 54 -9.45 9.94 1.37
N GLU A 55 -9.96 11.08 1.84
CA GLU A 55 -10.67 12.04 0.97
C GLU A 55 -9.81 12.50 -0.21
N TRP A 56 -8.51 12.68 0.00
CA TRP A 56 -7.60 13.05 -1.06
C TRP A 56 -7.46 11.95 -2.11
N ARG A 57 -7.33 10.69 -1.70
CA ARG A 57 -7.29 9.53 -2.62
C ARG A 57 -8.59 9.37 -3.40
N GLU A 58 -9.73 9.54 -2.76
CA GLU A 58 -11.05 9.52 -3.43
C GLU A 58 -11.16 10.64 -4.48
N LYS A 59 -10.69 11.87 -4.17
CA LYS A 59 -10.62 12.98 -5.14
C LYS A 59 -9.69 12.69 -6.32
N GLN A 60 -8.69 11.84 -6.14
CA GLN A 60 -7.82 11.36 -7.22
C GLN A 60 -8.48 10.24 -8.05
N GLY A 61 -9.65 9.76 -7.66
CA GLY A 61 -10.43 8.74 -8.37
C GLY A 61 -10.21 7.30 -7.89
N TYR A 62 -9.53 7.10 -6.76
CA TYR A 62 -9.40 5.78 -6.17
C TYR A 62 -10.65 5.37 -5.39
N ILE A 63 -10.98 4.08 -5.44
CA ILE A 63 -11.83 3.45 -4.42
C ILE A 63 -10.95 3.24 -3.19
N VAL A 64 -11.37 3.72 -2.02
CA VAL A 64 -10.57 3.64 -0.80
C VAL A 64 -11.26 2.76 0.24
N TYR A 65 -10.55 1.73 0.70
CA TYR A 65 -10.94 0.87 1.81
C TYR A 65 -10.15 1.25 3.05
N LEU A 66 -10.81 1.62 4.12
CA LEU A 66 -10.18 1.97 5.40
C LEU A 66 -10.54 0.90 6.45
N ILE A 67 -9.60 0.05 6.77
CA ILE A 67 -9.80 -1.15 7.60
C ILE A 67 -9.00 -1.01 8.91
N PRO A 68 -9.65 -1.08 10.08
CA PRO A 68 -8.95 -1.22 11.34
C PRO A 68 -8.16 -2.54 11.40
N GLU A 69 -6.98 -2.53 11.99
CA GLU A 69 -6.16 -3.75 12.17
C GLU A 69 -6.94 -4.86 12.88
N SER A 70 -7.78 -4.51 13.85
CA SER A 70 -8.64 -5.47 14.56
C SER A 70 -9.62 -6.25 13.66
N GLU A 71 -9.97 -5.69 12.49
CA GLU A 71 -10.81 -6.37 11.47
C GLU A 71 -9.93 -7.21 10.55
N ALA A 72 -8.76 -6.72 10.15
CA ALA A 72 -7.84 -7.45 9.29
C ALA A 72 -7.17 -8.63 9.98
N GLY A 73 -6.90 -8.53 11.28
CA GLY A 73 -6.36 -9.62 12.11
C GLY A 73 -5.21 -9.19 13.02
N SER A 74 -5.01 -9.95 14.10
CA SER A 74 -4.03 -9.66 15.15
C SER A 74 -2.64 -10.27 14.94
N SER A 75 -2.40 -10.91 13.81
CA SER A 75 -1.10 -11.50 13.44
C SER A 75 -0.79 -11.26 11.96
N ALA A 76 0.49 -11.31 11.59
CA ALA A 76 0.88 -11.18 10.20
C ALA A 76 0.18 -12.21 9.29
N ASN A 77 0.09 -13.46 9.73
CA ASN A 77 -0.60 -14.49 8.95
C ASN A 77 -2.11 -14.24 8.84
N SER A 78 -2.78 -13.73 9.88
CA SER A 78 -4.21 -13.41 9.79
C SER A 78 -4.48 -12.23 8.86
N ILE A 79 -3.66 -11.19 8.90
CA ILE A 79 -3.74 -10.07 7.95
C ILE A 79 -3.48 -10.55 6.52
N LYS A 80 -2.49 -11.41 6.29
CA LYS A 80 -2.24 -12.00 4.97
C LYS A 80 -3.45 -12.81 4.47
N SER A 81 -4.05 -13.62 5.34
CA SER A 81 -5.26 -14.39 4.99
C SER A 81 -6.46 -13.48 4.70
N PHE A 82 -6.62 -12.38 5.44
CA PHE A 82 -7.61 -11.36 5.14
C PHE A 82 -7.39 -10.78 3.75
N LEU A 83 -6.17 -10.37 3.41
CA LEU A 83 -5.82 -9.87 2.09
C LEU A 83 -6.09 -10.91 0.98
N GLN A 84 -5.77 -12.18 1.21
CA GLN A 84 -6.09 -13.25 0.27
C GLN A 84 -7.59 -13.39 0.01
N ASN A 85 -8.42 -13.26 1.05
CA ASN A 85 -9.87 -13.38 0.92
C ASN A 85 -10.44 -12.19 0.14
N ILE A 86 -10.01 -10.96 0.41
CA ILE A 86 -10.53 -9.78 -0.28
C ILE A 86 -10.17 -9.75 -1.77
N MET A 87 -9.07 -10.39 -2.19
CA MET A 87 -8.74 -10.54 -3.62
C MET A 87 -9.79 -11.36 -4.38
N VAL A 88 -10.56 -12.17 -3.68
CA VAL A 88 -11.61 -13.03 -4.25
C VAL A 88 -13.01 -12.44 -4.03
N ASP A 89 -13.23 -11.85 -2.84
CA ASP A 89 -14.57 -11.46 -2.38
C ASP A 89 -14.98 -10.05 -2.83
N PHE A 90 -14.00 -9.18 -3.14
CA PHE A 90 -14.28 -7.80 -3.54
C PHE A 90 -14.44 -7.69 -5.07
N ASP A 91 -15.45 -6.93 -5.51
CA ASP A 91 -15.63 -6.61 -6.94
C ASP A 91 -14.45 -5.80 -7.51
N ASN A 92 -13.80 -4.98 -6.68
CA ASN A 92 -12.63 -4.18 -7.01
C ASN A 92 -11.58 -4.36 -5.90
N PRO A 93 -10.81 -5.46 -5.90
CA PRO A 93 -9.78 -5.69 -4.89
C PRO A 93 -8.71 -4.59 -4.94
N PRO A 94 -8.09 -4.25 -3.80
CA PRO A 94 -7.08 -3.21 -3.76
C PRO A 94 -5.83 -3.61 -4.53
N GLU A 95 -5.30 -2.69 -5.33
CA GLU A 95 -4.02 -2.82 -6.02
C GLU A 95 -2.85 -2.37 -5.12
N ILE A 96 -3.15 -1.45 -4.20
CA ILE A 96 -2.20 -0.85 -3.27
C ILE A 96 -2.72 -1.05 -1.85
N VAL A 97 -1.87 -1.52 -0.97
CA VAL A 97 -2.16 -1.64 0.47
C VAL A 97 -1.16 -0.81 1.27
N GLY A 98 -1.67 0.15 2.01
CA GLY A 98 -0.89 0.97 2.95
C GLY A 98 -1.14 0.50 4.39
N LEU A 99 -0.07 0.20 5.12
CA LEU A 99 -0.12 -0.14 6.54
C LEU A 99 0.14 1.14 7.34
N ILE A 100 -0.91 1.73 7.96
CA ILE A 100 -0.76 2.94 8.78
C ILE A 100 -0.50 2.54 10.23
N GLY A 101 0.77 2.42 10.56
CA GLY A 101 1.26 1.98 11.88
C GLY A 101 2.67 1.43 11.83
N ASP A 102 3.31 1.33 12.97
CA ASP A 102 4.66 0.78 13.10
C ASP A 102 4.61 -0.72 13.45
N THR A 103 5.76 -1.35 13.60
CA THR A 103 5.90 -2.75 14.04
C THR A 103 5.66 -2.93 15.53
N SER A 104 5.61 -1.84 16.29
CA SER A 104 5.37 -1.80 17.74
C SER A 104 4.67 -0.50 18.14
N GLY A 105 4.24 -0.40 19.40
CA GLY A 105 3.63 0.81 19.97
C GLY A 105 2.12 0.86 19.81
N SER A 106 1.55 2.08 20.00
CA SER A 106 0.10 2.28 20.08
C SER A 106 -0.65 2.05 18.78
N TYR A 107 0.04 2.18 17.66
CA TYR A 107 -0.50 1.97 16.32
C TYR A 107 0.20 0.79 15.61
N SER A 108 0.58 -0.23 16.40
CA SER A 108 1.29 -1.37 15.83
C SER A 108 0.43 -2.15 14.83
N ILE A 109 1.08 -2.58 13.76
CA ILE A 109 0.55 -3.55 12.80
C ILE A 109 1.56 -4.69 12.73
N PRO A 110 1.14 -5.95 12.89
CA PRO A 110 2.00 -7.12 12.77
C PRO A 110 2.87 -7.08 11.50
N HIS A 111 4.00 -7.72 11.55
CA HIS A 111 4.96 -7.84 10.45
C HIS A 111 5.49 -9.27 10.38
N PHE A 112 6.03 -9.65 9.22
CA PHE A 112 6.82 -10.86 9.10
C PHE A 112 8.27 -10.59 9.50
N THR A 113 9.04 -11.64 9.71
CA THR A 113 10.45 -11.54 10.07
C THR A 113 11.30 -12.26 9.03
N TYR A 114 12.34 -11.58 8.54
CA TYR A 114 13.36 -12.18 7.71
C TYR A 114 14.72 -11.97 8.37
N GLY A 115 15.40 -13.06 8.76
CA GLY A 115 16.58 -12.96 9.61
C GLY A 115 16.24 -12.29 10.94
N SER A 116 16.88 -11.15 11.24
CA SER A 116 16.63 -10.33 12.43
C SER A 116 15.79 -9.08 12.13
N GLY A 117 15.35 -8.88 10.88
CA GLY A 117 14.63 -7.70 10.44
C GLY A 117 13.14 -7.93 10.26
N ALA A 118 12.35 -6.87 10.44
CA ALA A 118 10.94 -6.85 10.07
C ALA A 118 10.80 -6.70 8.54
N THR A 119 9.81 -7.37 7.97
CA THR A 119 9.49 -7.27 6.55
C THR A 119 7.99 -7.29 6.32
N ASP A 120 7.52 -6.54 5.32
CA ASP A 120 6.13 -6.51 4.89
C ASP A 120 5.93 -7.18 3.52
N VAL A 121 7.01 -7.57 2.84
CA VAL A 121 6.95 -8.13 1.48
C VAL A 121 6.07 -9.37 1.38
N GLU A 122 6.02 -10.18 2.43
CA GLU A 122 5.18 -11.38 2.49
C GLU A 122 3.67 -11.10 2.38
N TYR A 123 3.23 -9.88 2.67
CA TYR A 123 1.85 -9.45 2.47
C TYR A 123 1.49 -9.29 1.00
N SER A 124 2.47 -9.10 0.12
CA SER A 124 2.23 -8.94 -1.31
C SER A 124 2.06 -10.27 -2.06
N TYR A 125 2.54 -11.38 -1.49
CA TYR A 125 2.45 -12.71 -2.09
C TYR A 125 1.16 -13.40 -1.66
N LEU A 126 0.08 -13.18 -2.38
CA LEU A 126 -1.27 -13.62 -1.99
C LEU A 126 -1.73 -14.88 -2.71
N SER A 127 -1.15 -15.19 -3.86
CA SER A 127 -1.54 -16.33 -4.69
C SER A 127 -0.33 -17.18 -5.09
N GLY A 128 -0.55 -18.48 -5.30
CA GLY A 128 0.52 -19.36 -5.73
C GLY A 128 1.58 -19.67 -4.66
N ASN A 129 2.75 -20.07 -5.10
CA ASN A 129 3.94 -20.35 -4.29
C ASN A 129 5.17 -19.80 -5.03
N ASP A 130 5.07 -18.57 -5.49
CA ASP A 130 6.11 -17.85 -6.21
C ASP A 130 6.40 -16.50 -5.52
N PHE A 131 7.25 -15.70 -6.12
CA PHE A 131 7.63 -14.37 -5.62
C PHE A 131 7.04 -13.23 -6.46
N LEU A 132 5.96 -13.49 -7.20
CA LEU A 132 5.25 -12.46 -7.93
C LEU A 132 4.22 -11.81 -7.00
N PRO A 133 4.25 -10.49 -6.81
CA PRO A 133 3.29 -9.81 -5.96
C PRO A 133 1.95 -9.62 -6.68
N GLU A 134 0.85 -9.77 -5.95
CA GLU A 134 -0.50 -9.43 -6.40
C GLU A 134 -0.95 -8.05 -5.96
N ILE A 135 -0.25 -7.43 -4.99
CA ILE A 135 -0.51 -6.06 -4.53
C ILE A 135 0.80 -5.32 -4.30
N PHE A 136 0.77 -4.01 -4.44
CA PHE A 136 1.83 -3.14 -3.91
C PHE A 136 1.59 -2.89 -2.43
N ILE A 137 2.60 -3.13 -1.60
CA ILE A 137 2.51 -2.97 -0.15
C ILE A 137 3.49 -1.89 0.32
N GLY A 138 3.09 -1.05 1.26
CA GLY A 138 3.97 -0.08 1.89
C GLY A 138 3.52 0.25 3.30
N ARG A 139 4.48 0.49 4.21
CA ARG A 139 4.22 0.88 5.60
C ARG A 139 4.46 2.37 5.80
N ILE A 140 3.46 3.00 6.40
CA ILE A 140 3.52 4.36 6.94
C ILE A 140 3.81 4.22 8.42
N SER A 141 5.10 4.16 8.81
CA SER A 141 5.52 3.95 10.20
C SER A 141 5.19 5.15 11.07
N VAL A 142 4.18 5.01 11.92
CA VAL A 142 3.70 6.03 12.85
C VAL A 142 3.35 5.39 14.19
N ASN A 143 3.71 6.05 15.29
CA ASN A 143 3.46 5.59 16.66
C ASN A 143 2.67 6.58 17.51
N SER A 144 2.45 7.78 16.99
CA SER A 144 1.75 8.84 17.69
C SER A 144 0.84 9.63 16.76
N SER A 145 -0.11 10.36 17.33
CA SER A 145 -0.97 11.29 16.61
C SER A 145 -0.16 12.38 15.87
N SER A 146 0.94 12.84 16.46
CA SER A 146 1.84 13.81 15.83
C SER A 146 2.59 13.24 14.63
N ASP A 147 2.95 11.95 14.66
CA ASP A 147 3.60 11.30 13.51
C ASP A 147 2.63 11.21 12.33
N ILE A 148 1.37 10.81 12.60
CA ILE A 148 0.32 10.79 11.56
C ILE A 148 0.15 12.18 10.96
N ALA A 149 0.00 13.21 11.82
CA ALA A 149 -0.17 14.59 11.37
C ALA A 149 1.00 15.05 10.47
N ASN A 150 2.23 14.83 10.92
CA ASN A 150 3.44 15.23 10.21
C ASN A 150 3.56 14.53 8.86
N LEU A 151 3.30 13.22 8.83
CA LEU A 151 3.46 12.42 7.63
C LEU A 151 2.38 12.76 6.60
N VAL A 152 1.12 12.80 7.02
CA VAL A 152 0.02 13.14 6.10
C VAL A 152 0.16 14.56 5.58
N ASN A 153 0.49 15.54 6.45
CA ASN A 153 0.72 16.92 6.00
C ASN A 153 1.83 17.01 4.96
N LYS A 154 2.95 16.33 5.18
CA LYS A 154 4.05 16.29 4.19
C LYS A 154 3.59 15.70 2.85
N THR A 155 2.90 14.56 2.91
CA THR A 155 2.38 13.88 1.72
C THR A 155 1.41 14.76 0.94
N LEU A 156 0.39 15.29 1.61
CA LEU A 156 -0.63 16.10 0.96
C LEU A 156 -0.09 17.43 0.45
N THR A 157 0.82 18.07 1.19
CA THR A 157 1.45 19.32 0.77
C THR A 157 2.28 19.10 -0.49
N TYR A 158 3.01 17.97 -0.57
CA TYR A 158 3.78 17.62 -1.76
C TYR A 158 2.87 17.28 -2.94
N GLU A 159 1.89 16.40 -2.76
CA GLU A 159 1.02 15.93 -3.83
C GLU A 159 0.07 17.02 -4.36
N LYS A 160 -0.39 17.94 -3.52
CA LYS A 160 -1.18 19.10 -3.92
C LYS A 160 -0.33 20.19 -4.59
N ALA A 161 0.95 19.91 -4.84
CA ALA A 161 1.90 20.84 -5.47
C ALA A 161 2.01 22.21 -4.76
N ALA A 162 1.79 22.25 -3.44
CA ALA A 162 1.89 23.49 -2.65
C ALA A 162 3.30 24.11 -2.65
N HIS A 163 4.29 23.35 -3.07
CA HIS A 163 5.69 23.79 -3.20
C HIS A 163 6.13 23.99 -4.65
N GLN A 164 5.20 23.99 -5.61
CA GLN A 164 5.52 24.22 -7.01
C GLN A 164 6.23 25.56 -7.17
N GLY A 165 7.36 25.56 -7.88
CA GLY A 165 8.21 26.75 -8.05
C GLY A 165 9.27 26.94 -6.96
N ASN A 166 9.27 26.15 -5.88
CA ASN A 166 10.37 26.15 -4.92
C ASN A 166 11.60 25.42 -5.48
N TRP A 167 12.79 25.95 -5.24
CA TRP A 167 14.04 25.46 -5.80
C TRP A 167 14.38 24.00 -5.45
N TRP A 168 13.89 23.50 -4.31
CA TRP A 168 14.13 22.13 -3.85
C TRP A 168 13.24 21.10 -4.55
N PHE A 169 12.13 21.50 -5.15
CA PHE A 169 11.17 20.62 -5.80
C PHE A 169 11.76 19.87 -7.01
N GLU A 170 12.77 20.46 -7.64
CA GLU A 170 13.49 19.90 -8.78
C GLU A 170 14.74 19.11 -8.38
N ARG A 171 14.94 18.83 -7.07
CA ARG A 171 16.12 18.17 -6.55
C ARG A 171 15.77 16.88 -5.83
N ALA A 172 16.64 15.87 -5.98
CA ALA A 172 16.59 14.63 -5.23
C ALA A 172 17.85 14.53 -4.34
N ALA A 173 17.68 14.07 -3.11
CA ALA A 173 18.76 13.68 -2.24
C ALA A 173 18.86 12.14 -2.21
N LEU A 174 20.01 11.62 -2.55
CA LEU A 174 20.31 10.20 -2.46
C LEU A 174 21.26 9.98 -1.28
N VAL A 175 20.89 9.07 -0.40
CA VAL A 175 21.68 8.67 0.76
C VAL A 175 22.03 7.19 0.61
N GLY A 176 23.34 6.88 0.65
CA GLY A 176 23.84 5.51 0.65
C GLY A 176 24.65 5.24 1.92
N ASP A 177 24.59 4.01 2.43
CA ASP A 177 25.47 3.57 3.51
C ASP A 177 26.76 3.01 2.90
N PRO A 178 27.92 3.64 3.11
CA PRO A 178 29.19 3.17 2.56
C PRO A 178 29.74 1.92 3.28
N SER A 179 29.14 1.51 4.40
CA SER A 179 29.53 0.33 5.17
C SER A 179 28.84 -0.96 4.72
N ASP A 180 27.82 -0.84 3.90
CA ASP A 180 27.11 -2.00 3.36
C ASP A 180 27.84 -2.48 2.09
N SER A 181 28.73 -3.45 2.29
CA SER A 181 29.34 -4.19 1.18
C SER A 181 28.35 -5.24 0.72
N GLY A 182 27.36 -4.84 -0.09
CA GLY A 182 26.38 -5.72 -0.68
C GLY A 182 26.92 -6.89 -1.49
#